data_7e818557a8d741917675d32d7eed7099
#
_entry.id   7e818557a8d741917675d32d7eed7099
#
_cell.length_a   1.000
_cell.length_b   1.000
_cell.length_c   1.000
_cell.angle_alpha   90.00
_cell.angle_beta   90.00
_cell.angle_gamma   90.00
#
_symmetry.space_group_name_H-M   'P 1'
#
loop_
_entity.id
_entity.type
_entity.pdbx_description
1 polymer ?
#
loop_
_entity_poly.entity_id
_entity_poly.type
_entity_poly.pdbx_seq_one_letter_code
_entity_poly.pdbx_strand_id
1 'polypeptide(L)'
;MNEIVLGIDVSKKTLDAALIFDNRTFCKQFQNSAAGFKLLAAWLTSLQIKQVHACLEATGIYGEAVTLFLHECGHLVSMVNPLRIKGYAQSNMRRNKTDRLDARLIADFCLTQKPDVWQPPLKEVKHLQSLVRRVEVLEEMLLAEENRLANASAEIKPSIERMTQLLKAEIKELQQQTKRHIDRNPHLKEQSALLQTIPGIGERTAHLLLSEIEFERYGSARSIAAQAGVVPRKRQSGTSLKQTGLSKLGNARIRRALYFPAITAKLHNEVIKEFAKRLKKNGKTPMQIVCAAMRKLLHIAFGVLKHKRAFDASLAFSA
;
A
#
# COMPACT_ATOMS: atom_id res chain seq x y z
N MET A 1 -11.03 19.96 25.73
CA MET A 1 -10.80 20.80 24.52
C MET A 1 -11.55 20.16 23.37
N ASN A 2 -12.41 20.92 22.68
CA ASN A 2 -13.07 20.40 21.47
C ASN A 2 -12.02 20.11 20.41
N GLU A 3 -12.03 18.89 19.89
CA GLU A 3 -11.08 18.43 18.87
C GLU A 3 -11.37 19.18 17.55
N ILE A 4 -10.39 19.89 17.00
CA ILE A 4 -10.52 20.64 15.76
C ILE A 4 -10.14 19.71 14.60
N VAL A 5 -11.09 19.42 13.72
CA VAL A 5 -10.88 18.49 12.62
C VAL A 5 -11.09 19.16 11.25
N LEU A 6 -10.27 18.74 10.29
CA LEU A 6 -10.31 19.23 8.91
C LEU A 6 -10.49 18.04 7.96
N GLY A 7 -11.64 17.90 7.35
CA GLY A 7 -11.85 16.94 6.26
C GLY A 7 -11.50 17.58 4.92
N ILE A 8 -10.74 16.86 4.09
CA ILE A 8 -10.37 17.34 2.76
C ILE A 8 -10.74 16.28 1.73
N ASP A 9 -11.61 16.63 0.82
CA ASP A 9 -11.82 15.89 -0.42
C ASP A 9 -10.86 16.42 -1.49
N VAL A 10 -10.10 15.48 -2.10
CA VAL A 10 -8.98 15.81 -2.99
C VAL A 10 -9.30 15.44 -4.42
N SER A 11 -9.30 16.44 -5.30
CA SER A 11 -9.33 16.25 -6.74
C SER A 11 -7.98 16.63 -7.38
N LYS A 12 -7.85 16.38 -8.67
CA LYS A 12 -6.65 16.77 -9.44
C LYS A 12 -6.38 18.29 -9.37
N LYS A 13 -7.43 19.13 -9.38
CA LYS A 13 -7.30 20.59 -9.48
C LYS A 13 -7.68 21.31 -8.19
N THR A 14 -8.52 20.75 -7.36
CA THR A 14 -9.11 21.40 -6.19
C THR A 14 -9.04 20.54 -4.95
N LEU A 15 -9.06 21.23 -3.82
CA LEU A 15 -9.22 20.70 -2.48
C LEU A 15 -10.51 21.30 -1.90
N ASP A 16 -11.50 20.48 -1.62
CA ASP A 16 -12.68 20.90 -0.89
C ASP A 16 -12.46 20.61 0.60
N ALA A 17 -12.37 21.65 1.40
CA ALA A 17 -12.04 21.59 2.81
C ALA A 17 -13.27 21.90 3.69
N ALA A 18 -13.50 21.05 4.68
CA ALA A 18 -14.52 21.24 5.71
C ALA A 18 -13.86 21.18 7.09
N LEU A 19 -13.87 22.29 7.78
CA LEU A 19 -13.34 22.44 9.13
C LEU A 19 -14.48 22.36 10.14
N ILE A 20 -14.38 21.49 11.13
CA ILE A 20 -15.32 21.41 12.27
C ILE A 20 -14.58 21.96 13.49
N PHE A 21 -15.13 23.04 14.03
CA PHE A 21 -14.61 23.77 15.17
C PHE A 21 -15.78 24.41 15.94
N ASP A 22 -15.82 24.29 17.26
CA ASP A 22 -16.89 24.83 18.13
C ASP A 22 -18.33 24.48 17.67
N ASN A 23 -18.56 23.21 17.30
CA ASN A 23 -19.84 22.74 16.77
C ASN A 23 -20.31 23.46 15.48
N ARG A 24 -19.44 24.23 14.85
CA ARG A 24 -19.69 24.89 13.57
C ARG A 24 -18.88 24.21 12.46
N THR A 25 -19.41 24.25 11.25
CA THR A 25 -18.70 23.73 10.06
C THR A 25 -18.43 24.87 9.11
N PHE A 26 -17.17 25.06 8.79
CA PHE A 26 -16.69 26.03 7.79
C PHE A 26 -16.22 25.28 6.56
N CYS A 27 -16.71 25.63 5.38
CA CYS A 27 -16.31 25.00 4.14
C CYS A 27 -15.65 26.01 3.21
N LYS A 28 -14.53 25.64 2.59
CA LYS A 28 -13.83 26.45 1.63
C LYS A 28 -13.11 25.57 0.60
N GLN A 29 -13.06 26.05 -0.65
CA GLN A 29 -12.34 25.37 -1.72
C GLN A 29 -11.02 26.07 -1.99
N PHE A 30 -9.97 25.28 -2.28
CA PHE A 30 -8.63 25.76 -2.63
C PHE A 30 -8.15 25.06 -3.89
N GLN A 31 -7.18 25.63 -4.58
CA GLN A 31 -6.49 24.95 -5.67
C GLN A 31 -5.55 23.87 -5.10
N ASN A 32 -5.47 22.71 -5.75
CA ASN A 32 -4.50 21.66 -5.40
C ASN A 32 -3.12 22.02 -5.99
N SER A 33 -2.48 23.00 -5.37
CA SER A 33 -1.18 23.58 -5.76
C SER A 33 -0.48 24.17 -4.55
N ALA A 34 0.83 24.42 -4.65
CA ALA A 34 1.60 25.04 -3.58
C ALA A 34 1.03 26.39 -3.12
N ALA A 35 0.48 27.19 -4.04
CA ALA A 35 -0.20 28.44 -3.71
C ALA A 35 -1.51 28.19 -2.93
N GLY A 36 -2.31 27.21 -3.36
CA GLY A 36 -3.54 26.84 -2.68
C GLY A 36 -3.31 26.28 -1.28
N PHE A 37 -2.22 25.55 -1.06
CA PHE A 37 -1.83 25.06 0.27
C PHE A 37 -1.48 26.20 1.23
N LYS A 38 -0.76 27.21 0.75
CA LYS A 38 -0.48 28.44 1.52
C LYS A 38 -1.76 29.19 1.89
N LEU A 39 -2.73 29.26 0.97
CA LEU A 39 -4.03 29.87 1.24
C LEU A 39 -4.86 29.05 2.26
N LEU A 40 -4.77 27.71 2.23
CA LEU A 40 -5.37 26.84 3.24
C LEU A 40 -4.76 27.12 4.62
N ALA A 41 -3.43 27.19 4.73
CA ALA A 41 -2.76 27.52 5.99
C ALA A 41 -3.13 28.93 6.49
N ALA A 42 -3.14 29.93 5.61
CA ALA A 42 -3.57 31.30 5.94
C ALA A 42 -5.04 31.34 6.44
N TRP A 43 -5.92 30.54 5.82
CA TRP A 43 -7.29 30.41 6.30
C TRP A 43 -7.39 29.83 7.70
N LEU A 44 -6.65 28.77 8.03
CA LEU A 44 -6.59 28.22 9.39
C LEU A 44 -6.07 29.27 10.39
N THR A 45 -5.00 29.99 10.03
CA THR A 45 -4.43 31.06 10.84
C THR A 45 -5.43 32.20 11.09
N SER A 46 -6.22 32.60 10.09
CA SER A 46 -7.24 33.66 10.22
C SER A 46 -8.36 33.29 11.21
N LEU A 47 -8.56 31.98 11.43
CA LEU A 47 -9.49 31.45 12.42
C LEU A 47 -8.82 31.18 13.79
N GLN A 48 -7.57 31.63 13.97
CA GLN A 48 -6.73 31.46 15.18
C GLN A 48 -6.49 29.99 15.54
N ILE A 49 -6.51 29.11 14.54
CA ILE A 49 -6.32 27.66 14.71
C ILE A 49 -4.82 27.35 14.54
N LYS A 50 -4.19 26.87 15.60
CA LYS A 50 -2.77 26.49 15.61
C LYS A 50 -2.54 25.07 15.08
N GLN A 51 -3.44 24.13 15.38
CA GLN A 51 -3.31 22.73 14.99
C GLN A 51 -4.69 22.12 14.70
N VAL A 52 -4.77 21.32 13.67
CA VAL A 52 -5.95 20.52 13.32
C VAL A 52 -5.57 19.04 13.19
N HIS A 53 -6.54 18.17 13.35
CA HIS A 53 -6.45 16.82 12.83
C HIS A 53 -7.08 16.78 11.43
N ALA A 54 -6.24 16.82 10.40
CA ALA A 54 -6.67 16.74 9.01
C ALA A 54 -6.87 15.29 8.59
N CYS A 55 -7.95 15.02 7.87
CA CYS A 55 -8.28 13.70 7.34
C CYS A 55 -8.54 13.80 5.84
N LEU A 56 -7.93 12.89 5.07
CA LEU A 56 -8.08 12.81 3.62
C LEU A 56 -8.33 11.37 3.20
N GLU A 57 -9.02 11.19 2.07
CA GLU A 57 -9.05 9.89 1.41
C GLU A 57 -7.72 9.55 0.72
N ALA A 58 -7.27 8.30 0.85
CA ALA A 58 -6.09 7.79 0.13
C ALA A 58 -6.43 7.49 -1.35
N THR A 59 -6.76 8.52 -2.13
CA THR A 59 -7.23 8.45 -3.53
C THR A 59 -6.12 8.63 -4.57
N GLY A 60 -4.89 8.21 -4.27
CA GLY A 60 -3.77 8.24 -5.22
C GLY A 60 -2.83 9.44 -5.02
N ILE A 61 -2.15 9.84 -6.12
CA ILE A 61 -1.02 10.80 -6.06
C ILE A 61 -1.44 12.25 -5.72
N TYR A 62 -2.70 12.60 -5.95
CA TYR A 62 -3.14 14.00 -5.82
C TYR A 62 -3.20 14.49 -4.37
N GLY A 63 -3.34 13.59 -3.40
CA GLY A 63 -3.37 13.93 -1.98
C GLY A 63 -1.98 14.01 -1.32
N GLU A 64 -0.94 13.46 -1.93
CA GLU A 64 0.39 13.35 -1.30
C GLU A 64 1.00 14.70 -0.93
N ALA A 65 0.92 15.67 -1.85
CA ALA A 65 1.53 16.99 -1.67
C ALA A 65 0.88 17.79 -0.53
N VAL A 66 -0.46 17.82 -0.48
CA VAL A 66 -1.18 18.52 0.61
C VAL A 66 -1.01 17.81 1.95
N THR A 67 -0.97 16.46 1.96
CA THR A 67 -0.70 15.67 3.17
C THR A 67 0.66 16.01 3.77
N LEU A 68 1.71 16.02 2.94
CA LEU A 68 3.06 16.37 3.37
C LEU A 68 3.12 17.83 3.86
N PHE A 69 2.54 18.76 3.12
CA PHE A 69 2.50 20.18 3.50
C PHE A 69 1.83 20.39 4.86
N LEU A 70 0.67 19.79 5.10
CA LEU A 70 -0.02 19.92 6.39
C LEU A 70 0.78 19.28 7.53
N HIS A 71 1.43 18.16 7.29
CA HIS A 71 2.32 17.54 8.26
C HIS A 71 3.52 18.43 8.60
N GLU A 72 4.16 19.04 7.59
CA GLU A 72 5.29 19.99 7.77
C GLU A 72 4.87 21.27 8.49
N CYS A 73 3.60 21.68 8.35
CA CYS A 73 3.02 22.78 9.15
C CYS A 73 2.69 22.40 10.60
N GLY A 74 2.95 21.15 11.04
CA GLY A 74 2.72 20.70 12.40
C GLY A 74 1.29 20.24 12.68
N HIS A 75 0.48 20.00 11.66
CA HIS A 75 -0.86 19.43 11.81
C HIS A 75 -0.79 17.91 11.91
N LEU A 76 -1.75 17.31 12.65
CA LEU A 76 -1.97 15.86 12.61
C LEU A 76 -2.68 15.53 11.30
N VAL A 77 -2.22 14.54 10.56
CA VAL A 77 -2.83 14.15 9.29
C VAL A 77 -3.14 12.66 9.27
N SER A 78 -4.33 12.29 8.82
CA SER A 78 -4.71 10.88 8.61
C SER A 78 -5.10 10.64 7.17
N MET A 79 -4.49 9.63 6.55
CA MET A 79 -4.87 9.14 5.23
C MET A 79 -5.74 7.89 5.38
N VAL A 80 -6.99 7.96 4.98
CA VAL A 80 -7.98 6.92 5.23
C VAL A 80 -8.34 6.19 3.94
N ASN A 81 -8.47 4.87 4.05
CA ASN A 81 -8.94 4.07 2.92
C ASN A 81 -10.36 4.48 2.51
N PRO A 82 -10.61 4.78 1.21
CA PRO A 82 -11.92 5.18 0.68
C PRO A 82 -13.08 4.27 1.09
N LEU A 83 -12.81 2.96 1.25
CA LEU A 83 -13.84 2.02 1.69
C LEU A 83 -14.31 2.26 3.14
N ARG A 84 -13.47 2.81 4.01
CA ARG A 84 -13.87 3.19 5.38
C ARG A 84 -14.80 4.39 5.36
N ILE A 85 -14.46 5.42 4.55
CA ILE A 85 -15.31 6.61 4.36
C ILE A 85 -16.65 6.20 3.74
N LYS A 86 -16.63 5.37 2.69
CA LYS A 86 -17.85 4.84 2.07
C LYS A 86 -18.71 4.05 3.04
N GLY A 87 -18.12 3.19 3.85
CA GLY A 87 -18.84 2.43 4.88
C GLY A 87 -19.49 3.36 5.92
N TYR A 88 -18.77 4.40 6.34
CA TYR A 88 -19.28 5.41 7.26
C TYR A 88 -20.42 6.24 6.66
N ALA A 89 -20.33 6.61 5.37
CA ALA A 89 -21.42 7.28 4.64
C ALA A 89 -22.70 6.42 4.62
N GLN A 90 -22.54 5.13 4.34
CA GLN A 90 -23.65 4.17 4.32
C GLN A 90 -24.31 3.98 5.69
N SER A 91 -23.51 3.90 6.77
CA SER A 91 -24.04 3.79 8.14
C SER A 91 -24.86 5.02 8.56
N ASN A 92 -24.54 6.19 8.03
CA ASN A 92 -25.25 7.45 8.27
C ASN A 92 -26.41 7.72 7.30
N MET A 93 -26.79 6.73 6.45
CA MET A 93 -27.89 6.81 5.46
C MET A 93 -27.83 8.05 4.53
N ARG A 94 -26.62 8.59 4.27
CA ARG A 94 -26.45 9.76 3.40
C ARG A 94 -26.72 9.38 1.93
N ARG A 95 -27.64 10.09 1.28
CA ARG A 95 -28.08 9.82 -0.10
C ARG A 95 -27.46 10.77 -1.13
N ASN A 96 -27.11 12.00 -0.73
CA ASN A 96 -26.59 13.02 -1.64
C ASN A 96 -25.07 13.00 -1.67
N LYS A 97 -24.50 13.15 -2.86
CA LYS A 97 -23.06 13.20 -3.10
C LYS A 97 -22.70 14.53 -3.78
N THR A 98 -21.89 15.36 -3.12
CA THR A 98 -21.21 16.54 -3.68
C THR A 98 -19.88 16.68 -2.98
N ASP A 99 -18.86 17.24 -3.64
CA ASP A 99 -17.50 17.38 -3.11
C ASP A 99 -17.48 18.09 -1.74
N ARG A 100 -18.33 19.11 -1.56
CA ARG A 100 -18.49 19.81 -0.28
C ARG A 100 -19.10 18.92 0.82
N LEU A 101 -20.05 18.04 0.48
CA LEU A 101 -20.64 17.08 1.41
C LEU A 101 -19.66 15.95 1.71
N ASP A 102 -18.82 15.58 0.74
CA ASP A 102 -17.79 14.56 0.90
C ASP A 102 -16.68 15.06 1.84
N ALA A 103 -16.21 16.32 1.70
CA ALA A 103 -15.28 16.92 2.66
C ALA A 103 -15.84 16.98 4.09
N ARG A 104 -17.12 17.35 4.26
CA ARG A 104 -17.79 17.36 5.56
C ARG A 104 -17.93 15.95 6.14
N LEU A 105 -18.24 14.95 5.31
CA LEU A 105 -18.32 13.55 5.72
C LEU A 105 -16.94 13.05 6.22
N ILE A 106 -15.86 13.44 5.54
CA ILE A 106 -14.48 13.11 5.94
C ILE A 106 -14.14 13.77 7.29
N ALA A 107 -14.57 15.02 7.50
CA ALA A 107 -14.38 15.70 8.80
C ALA A 107 -15.17 15.00 9.92
N ASP A 108 -16.44 14.69 9.70
CA ASP A 108 -17.29 13.94 10.66
C ASP A 108 -16.69 12.57 10.98
N PHE A 109 -16.15 11.87 9.95
CA PHE A 109 -15.45 10.61 10.14
C PHE A 109 -14.22 10.79 11.02
N CYS A 110 -13.40 11.81 10.76
CA CYS A 110 -12.22 12.12 11.54
C CYS A 110 -12.55 12.33 13.02
N LEU A 111 -13.56 13.14 13.29
CA LEU A 111 -14.00 13.47 14.63
C LEU A 111 -14.50 12.24 15.41
N THR A 112 -15.28 11.37 14.74
CA THR A 112 -15.93 10.23 15.39
C THR A 112 -15.08 8.98 15.46
N GLN A 113 -14.28 8.72 14.42
CA GLN A 113 -13.51 7.46 14.28
C GLN A 113 -12.05 7.59 14.71
N LYS A 114 -11.54 8.82 14.89
CA LYS A 114 -10.17 9.12 15.33
C LYS A 114 -9.13 8.23 14.62
N PRO A 115 -9.01 8.32 13.29
CA PRO A 115 -8.12 7.46 12.53
C PRO A 115 -6.67 7.68 12.91
N ASP A 116 -5.84 6.63 12.74
CA ASP A 116 -4.41 6.70 13.02
C ASP A 116 -3.72 7.83 12.26
N VAL A 117 -2.83 8.53 12.93
CA VAL A 117 -2.06 9.63 12.33
C VAL A 117 -1.03 9.06 11.35
N TRP A 118 -1.06 9.59 10.15
CA TRP A 118 -0.10 9.27 9.09
C TRP A 118 1.28 9.87 9.41
N GLN A 119 2.31 9.10 9.13
CA GLN A 119 3.69 9.55 9.19
C GLN A 119 4.28 9.53 7.78
N PRO A 120 5.04 10.55 7.36
CA PRO A 120 5.69 10.53 6.06
C PRO A 120 6.63 9.32 5.95
N PRO A 121 6.65 8.64 4.79
CA PRO A 121 7.64 7.60 4.56
C PRO A 121 9.04 8.20 4.53
N LEU A 122 10.04 7.42 4.93
CA LEU A 122 11.43 7.81 4.81
C LEU A 122 11.76 8.17 3.35
N LYS A 123 12.58 9.19 3.14
CA LYS A 123 12.92 9.67 1.78
C LYS A 123 13.52 8.56 0.91
N GLU A 124 14.39 7.74 1.48
CA GLU A 124 15.00 6.58 0.83
C GLU A 124 13.98 5.50 0.45
N VAL A 125 12.96 5.27 1.30
CA VAL A 125 11.86 4.34 0.99
C VAL A 125 10.98 4.89 -0.13
N LYS A 126 10.68 6.19 -0.11
CA LYS A 126 9.91 6.84 -1.17
C LYS A 126 10.64 6.81 -2.51
N HIS A 127 11.96 7.01 -2.52
CA HIS A 127 12.78 6.88 -3.73
C HIS A 127 12.77 5.43 -4.24
N LEU A 128 13.02 4.45 -3.36
CA LEU A 128 12.94 3.03 -3.71
C LEU A 128 11.57 2.68 -4.32
N GLN A 129 10.49 3.17 -3.71
CA GLN A 129 9.13 2.96 -4.20
C GLN A 129 8.93 3.50 -5.62
N SER A 130 9.46 4.69 -5.91
CA SER A 130 9.37 5.29 -7.25
C SER A 130 10.08 4.45 -8.30
N LEU A 131 11.29 3.96 -8.01
CA LEU A 131 12.06 3.10 -8.91
C LEU A 131 11.35 1.75 -9.14
N VAL A 132 10.94 1.07 -8.09
CA VAL A 132 10.26 -0.24 -8.17
C VAL A 132 8.95 -0.13 -8.95
N ARG A 133 8.15 0.90 -8.67
CA ARG A 133 6.88 1.12 -9.40
C ARG A 133 7.10 1.45 -10.87
N ARG A 134 8.17 2.18 -11.21
CA ARG A 134 8.50 2.44 -12.61
C ARG A 134 8.89 1.17 -13.35
N VAL A 135 9.68 0.30 -12.72
CA VAL A 135 10.02 -1.01 -13.29
C VAL A 135 8.76 -1.83 -13.57
N GLU A 136 7.81 -1.91 -12.62
CA GLU A 136 6.54 -2.64 -12.83
C GLU A 136 5.76 -2.12 -14.05
N VAL A 137 5.66 -0.78 -14.19
CA VAL A 137 4.96 -0.17 -15.35
C VAL A 137 5.64 -0.52 -16.67
N LEU A 138 6.98 -0.48 -16.72
CA LEU A 138 7.72 -0.82 -17.94
C LEU A 138 7.62 -2.31 -18.28
N GLU A 139 7.55 -3.19 -17.28
CA GLU A 139 7.32 -4.62 -17.49
C GLU A 139 5.90 -4.91 -18.01
N GLU A 140 4.89 -4.19 -17.55
CA GLU A 140 3.53 -4.27 -18.11
C GLU A 140 3.51 -3.80 -19.58
N MET A 141 4.24 -2.72 -19.91
CA MET A 141 4.40 -2.25 -21.30
C MET A 141 5.14 -3.27 -22.16
N LEU A 142 6.23 -3.85 -21.65
CA LEU A 142 7.02 -4.86 -22.35
C LEU A 142 6.15 -6.09 -22.67
N LEU A 143 5.40 -6.59 -21.70
CA LEU A 143 4.50 -7.72 -21.91
C LEU A 143 3.45 -7.42 -22.98
N ALA A 144 2.91 -6.19 -23.01
CA ALA A 144 1.96 -5.77 -24.02
C ALA A 144 2.59 -5.76 -25.44
N GLU A 145 3.84 -5.27 -25.58
CA GLU A 145 4.56 -5.29 -26.86
C GLU A 145 4.94 -6.71 -27.29
N GLU A 146 5.37 -7.57 -26.37
CA GLU A 146 5.69 -8.98 -26.67
C GLU A 146 4.42 -9.75 -27.15
N ASN A 147 3.27 -9.48 -26.55
CA ASN A 147 2.00 -10.04 -27.00
C ASN A 147 1.59 -9.53 -28.40
N ARG A 148 1.86 -8.25 -28.72
CA ARG A 148 1.63 -7.70 -30.07
C ARG A 148 2.56 -8.32 -31.09
N LEU A 149 3.83 -8.54 -30.73
CA LEU A 149 4.84 -9.12 -31.60
C LEU A 149 4.42 -10.51 -32.12
N ALA A 150 3.77 -11.30 -31.26
CA ALA A 150 3.33 -12.64 -31.62
C ALA A 150 2.33 -12.68 -32.78
N ASN A 151 1.54 -11.60 -33.00
CA ASN A 151 0.50 -11.49 -34.05
C ASN A 151 0.77 -10.34 -35.03
N ALA A 152 1.99 -9.78 -35.07
CA ALA A 152 2.34 -8.63 -35.88
C ALA A 152 2.56 -9.02 -37.36
N SER A 153 2.11 -8.17 -38.29
CA SER A 153 2.46 -8.31 -39.71
C SER A 153 3.94 -7.97 -39.93
N ALA A 154 4.50 -8.42 -41.04
CA ALA A 154 5.92 -8.25 -41.36
C ALA A 154 6.34 -6.77 -41.39
N GLU A 155 5.45 -5.88 -41.81
CA GLU A 155 5.71 -4.43 -41.95
C GLU A 155 5.91 -3.71 -40.59
N ILE A 156 5.16 -4.10 -39.55
CA ILE A 156 5.20 -3.44 -38.26
C ILE A 156 6.13 -4.14 -37.26
N LYS A 157 6.49 -5.40 -37.51
CA LYS A 157 7.33 -6.22 -36.64
C LYS A 157 8.64 -5.55 -36.22
N PRO A 158 9.43 -4.92 -37.14
CA PRO A 158 10.66 -4.25 -36.77
C PRO A 158 10.46 -3.07 -35.81
N SER A 159 9.30 -2.39 -35.87
CA SER A 159 8.96 -1.29 -34.96
C SER A 159 8.72 -1.81 -33.53
N ILE A 160 7.97 -2.91 -33.42
CA ILE A 160 7.67 -3.53 -32.11
C ILE A 160 8.94 -4.10 -31.48
N GLU A 161 9.82 -4.72 -32.29
CA GLU A 161 11.11 -5.26 -31.81
C GLU A 161 12.00 -4.14 -31.25
N ARG A 162 12.11 -2.98 -31.93
CA ARG A 162 12.87 -1.84 -31.39
C ARG A 162 12.31 -1.35 -30.07
N MET A 163 10.97 -1.22 -29.94
CA MET A 163 10.33 -0.81 -28.70
C MET A 163 10.59 -1.82 -27.57
N THR A 164 10.49 -3.11 -27.86
CA THR A 164 10.78 -4.20 -26.92
C THR A 164 12.24 -4.15 -26.43
N GLN A 165 13.20 -3.89 -27.32
CA GLN A 165 14.62 -3.75 -26.95
C GLN A 165 14.83 -2.53 -26.05
N LEU A 166 14.20 -1.37 -26.39
CA LEU A 166 14.28 -0.16 -25.57
C LEU A 166 13.72 -0.39 -24.17
N LEU A 167 12.55 -1.01 -24.06
CA LEU A 167 11.92 -1.32 -22.78
C LEU A 167 12.80 -2.25 -21.92
N LYS A 168 13.39 -3.29 -22.55
CA LYS A 168 14.32 -4.21 -21.84
C LYS A 168 15.57 -3.50 -21.31
N ALA A 169 16.15 -2.58 -22.10
CA ALA A 169 17.29 -1.80 -21.68
C ALA A 169 16.95 -0.86 -20.51
N GLU A 170 15.84 -0.16 -20.58
CA GLU A 170 15.39 0.75 -19.53
C GLU A 170 15.04 0.02 -18.22
N ILE A 171 14.37 -1.13 -18.31
CA ILE A 171 14.09 -1.99 -17.15
C ILE A 171 15.40 -2.39 -16.46
N LYS A 172 16.40 -2.83 -17.24
CA LYS A 172 17.71 -3.23 -16.71
C LYS A 172 18.42 -2.09 -16.00
N GLU A 173 18.40 -0.89 -16.59
CA GLU A 173 19.02 0.31 -15.97
C GLU A 173 18.34 0.67 -14.67
N LEU A 174 17.01 0.71 -14.62
CA LEU A 174 16.25 1.00 -13.40
C LEU A 174 16.45 -0.07 -12.30
N GLN A 175 16.58 -1.33 -12.67
CA GLN A 175 16.92 -2.39 -11.72
C GLN A 175 18.32 -2.18 -11.14
N GLN A 176 19.30 -1.75 -11.94
CA GLN A 176 20.62 -1.39 -11.46
C GLN A 176 20.59 -0.15 -10.56
N GLN A 177 19.80 0.86 -10.91
CA GLN A 177 19.59 2.05 -10.05
C GLN A 177 18.97 1.66 -8.71
N THR A 178 17.98 0.77 -8.72
CA THR A 178 17.34 0.23 -7.52
C THR A 178 18.38 -0.45 -6.62
N LYS A 179 19.22 -1.31 -7.18
CA LYS A 179 20.29 -1.99 -6.45
C LYS A 179 21.29 -0.99 -5.86
N ARG A 180 21.78 -0.04 -6.68
CA ARG A 180 22.70 1.02 -6.22
C ARG A 180 22.08 1.87 -5.10
N HIS A 181 20.76 2.17 -5.18
CA HIS A 181 20.07 2.89 -4.14
C HIS A 181 20.03 2.11 -2.82
N ILE A 182 19.72 0.82 -2.86
CA ILE A 182 19.73 -0.05 -1.68
C ILE A 182 21.15 -0.18 -1.11
N ASP A 183 22.16 -0.39 -1.93
CA ASP A 183 23.55 -0.53 -1.48
C ASP A 183 24.10 0.72 -0.79
N ARG A 184 23.62 1.92 -1.18
CA ARG A 184 23.98 3.20 -0.57
C ARG A 184 23.26 3.47 0.75
N ASN A 185 22.20 2.73 1.07
CA ASN A 185 21.41 2.91 2.29
C ASN A 185 21.60 1.68 3.20
N PRO A 186 22.48 1.76 4.24
CA PRO A 186 22.84 0.61 5.08
C PRO A 186 21.64 -0.13 5.65
N HIS A 187 20.61 0.61 6.10
CA HIS A 187 19.39 0.07 6.66
C HIS A 187 18.61 -0.78 5.63
N LEU A 188 18.38 -0.25 4.41
CA LEU A 188 17.72 -0.99 3.33
C LEU A 188 18.54 -2.19 2.88
N LYS A 189 19.86 -2.06 2.85
CA LYS A 189 20.79 -3.14 2.50
C LYS A 189 20.70 -4.30 3.48
N GLU A 190 20.77 -4.01 4.79
CA GLU A 190 20.62 -5.02 5.85
C GLU A 190 19.27 -5.73 5.74
N GLN A 191 18.18 -4.99 5.64
CA GLN A 191 16.84 -5.55 5.51
C GLN A 191 16.69 -6.41 4.24
N SER A 192 17.23 -5.94 3.11
CA SER A 192 17.21 -6.70 1.85
C SER A 192 17.97 -8.00 1.96
N ALA A 193 19.16 -7.98 2.56
CA ALA A 193 19.95 -9.19 2.79
C ALA A 193 19.22 -10.19 3.69
N LEU A 194 18.63 -9.72 4.78
CA LEU A 194 17.83 -10.54 5.70
C LEU A 194 16.62 -11.17 5.01
N LEU A 195 15.87 -10.43 4.21
CA LEU A 195 14.72 -10.97 3.48
C LEU A 195 15.14 -12.05 2.47
N GLN A 196 16.28 -11.90 1.83
CA GLN A 196 16.79 -12.84 0.85
C GLN A 196 17.30 -14.16 1.48
N THR A 197 17.47 -14.22 2.79
CA THR A 197 17.74 -15.50 3.48
C THR A 197 16.50 -16.41 3.51
N ILE A 198 15.31 -15.88 3.25
CA ILE A 198 14.07 -16.66 3.26
C ILE A 198 13.90 -17.39 1.93
N PRO A 199 13.95 -18.75 1.89
CA PRO A 199 13.75 -19.48 0.65
C PRO A 199 12.40 -19.15 0.01
N GLY A 200 12.44 -18.66 -1.23
CA GLY A 200 11.30 -18.15 -1.98
C GLY A 200 11.27 -16.62 -2.11
N ILE A 201 12.03 -15.88 -1.33
CA ILE A 201 12.17 -14.42 -1.46
C ILE A 201 13.51 -14.10 -2.13
N GLY A 202 13.47 -13.74 -3.42
CA GLY A 202 14.63 -13.24 -4.16
C GLY A 202 14.76 -11.72 -4.07
N GLU A 203 15.85 -11.18 -4.62
CA GLU A 203 16.21 -9.75 -4.62
C GLU A 203 15.03 -8.85 -5.02
N ARG A 204 14.39 -9.15 -6.15
CA ARG A 204 13.24 -8.38 -6.66
C ARG A 204 12.07 -8.32 -5.66
N THR A 205 11.73 -9.45 -5.06
CA THR A 205 10.64 -9.52 -4.08
C THR A 205 11.01 -8.76 -2.81
N ALA A 206 12.25 -8.88 -2.34
CA ALA A 206 12.76 -8.13 -1.19
C ALA A 206 12.66 -6.62 -1.43
N HIS A 207 13.11 -6.13 -2.59
CA HIS A 207 13.04 -4.71 -2.96
C HIS A 207 11.60 -4.20 -3.01
N LEU A 208 10.68 -4.97 -3.59
CA LEU A 208 9.26 -4.61 -3.63
C LEU A 208 8.66 -4.58 -2.22
N LEU A 209 8.94 -5.57 -1.39
CA LEU A 209 8.42 -5.59 -0.01
C LEU A 209 8.92 -4.38 0.77
N LEU A 210 10.21 -4.01 0.66
CA LEU A 210 10.80 -2.85 1.33
C LEU A 210 10.26 -1.51 0.79
N SER A 211 9.89 -1.46 -0.49
CA SER A 211 9.30 -0.26 -1.10
C SER A 211 7.85 -0.02 -0.70
N GLU A 212 7.10 -1.07 -0.35
CA GLU A 212 5.66 -0.99 -0.07
C GLU A 212 5.32 -1.20 1.41
N ILE A 213 6.27 -1.68 2.24
CA ILE A 213 6.07 -1.98 3.66
C ILE A 213 7.24 -1.43 4.48
N GLU A 214 6.96 -0.47 5.33
CA GLU A 214 7.86 -0.08 6.41
C GLU A 214 7.58 -1.00 7.61
N PHE A 215 8.26 -2.15 7.66
CA PHE A 215 7.99 -3.23 8.61
C PHE A 215 8.04 -2.78 10.07
N GLU A 216 8.85 -1.79 10.40
CA GLU A 216 9.03 -1.25 11.74
C GLU A 216 7.79 -0.52 12.29
N ARG A 217 6.94 -0.03 11.39
CA ARG A 217 5.68 0.64 11.78
C ARG A 217 4.59 -0.33 12.21
N TYR A 218 4.82 -1.63 12.04
CA TYR A 218 3.80 -2.64 12.34
C TYR A 218 4.11 -3.38 13.64
N GLY A 219 3.17 -3.37 14.58
CA GLY A 219 3.31 -4.10 15.84
C GLY A 219 3.20 -5.62 15.68
N SER A 220 2.65 -6.13 14.58
CA SER A 220 2.41 -7.56 14.39
C SER A 220 2.45 -8.00 12.93
N ALA A 221 2.81 -9.27 12.71
CA ALA A 221 2.72 -9.90 11.40
C ALA A 221 1.28 -9.97 10.85
N ARG A 222 0.27 -9.95 11.74
CA ARG A 222 -1.14 -9.95 11.34
C ARG A 222 -1.55 -8.63 10.68
N SER A 223 -1.06 -7.51 11.20
CA SER A 223 -1.34 -6.18 10.62
C SER A 223 -0.72 -6.04 9.23
N ILE A 224 0.51 -6.53 9.01
CA ILE A 224 1.13 -6.56 7.68
C ILE A 224 0.33 -7.45 6.71
N ALA A 225 -0.10 -8.62 7.14
CA ALA A 225 -0.92 -9.50 6.30
C ALA A 225 -2.28 -8.86 5.94
N ALA A 226 -2.85 -8.06 6.83
CA ALA A 226 -4.05 -7.28 6.54
C ALA A 226 -3.76 -6.16 5.52
N GLN A 227 -2.64 -5.44 5.68
CA GLN A 227 -2.18 -4.42 4.73
C GLN A 227 -1.98 -4.99 3.32
N ALA A 228 -1.44 -6.20 3.20
CA ALA A 228 -1.28 -6.90 1.93
C ALA A 228 -2.60 -7.50 1.37
N GLY A 229 -3.65 -7.53 2.18
CA GLY A 229 -4.94 -8.15 1.81
C GLY A 229 -4.87 -9.66 1.62
N VAL A 230 -3.95 -10.34 2.32
CA VAL A 230 -3.79 -11.81 2.29
C VAL A 230 -4.41 -12.51 3.51
N VAL A 231 -5.32 -11.84 4.21
CA VAL A 231 -6.06 -12.41 5.33
C VAL A 231 -7.30 -13.14 4.81
N PRO A 232 -7.63 -14.34 5.33
CA PRO A 232 -8.85 -15.02 4.97
C PRO A 232 -10.09 -14.24 5.43
N ARG A 233 -11.06 -14.08 4.53
CA ARG A 233 -12.37 -13.51 4.82
C ARG A 233 -13.38 -14.64 4.85
N LYS A 234 -14.02 -14.87 5.99
CA LYS A 234 -15.14 -15.78 6.13
C LYS A 234 -16.45 -15.03 5.89
N ARG A 235 -17.31 -15.59 5.06
CA ARG A 235 -18.71 -15.17 4.92
C ARG A 235 -19.57 -16.34 5.40
N GLN A 236 -20.23 -16.17 6.52
CA GLN A 236 -21.14 -17.13 7.10
C GLN A 236 -22.46 -16.42 7.37
N SER A 237 -23.54 -16.94 6.84
CA SER A 237 -24.89 -16.49 7.13
C SER A 237 -25.76 -17.73 7.31
N GLY A 238 -26.22 -17.98 8.54
CA GLY A 238 -27.03 -19.14 8.89
C GLY A 238 -26.37 -20.47 8.48
N THR A 239 -27.20 -21.39 7.98
CA THR A 239 -26.79 -22.72 7.51
C THR A 239 -26.36 -22.77 6.05
N SER A 240 -26.74 -21.75 5.23
CA SER A 240 -26.67 -21.80 3.77
C SER A 240 -25.39 -21.20 3.17
N LEU A 241 -24.66 -20.34 3.86
CA LEU A 241 -23.49 -19.64 3.31
C LEU A 241 -22.24 -19.91 4.16
N LYS A 242 -21.35 -20.79 3.64
CA LYS A 242 -20.02 -21.04 4.22
C LYS A 242 -18.94 -20.78 3.16
N GLN A 243 -18.67 -19.50 2.85
CA GLN A 243 -17.62 -19.13 1.90
C GLN A 243 -16.39 -18.59 2.62
N THR A 244 -15.22 -19.10 2.25
CA THR A 244 -13.93 -18.55 2.70
C THR A 244 -13.15 -18.11 1.48
N GLY A 245 -12.84 -16.83 1.40
CA GLY A 245 -12.03 -16.24 0.34
C GLY A 245 -10.90 -15.39 0.89
N LEU A 246 -10.09 -14.82 0.01
CA LEU A 246 -9.09 -13.83 0.38
C LEU A 246 -9.75 -12.47 0.56
N SER A 247 -9.33 -11.70 1.56
CA SER A 247 -9.91 -10.39 1.86
C SER A 247 -9.80 -9.42 0.68
N LYS A 248 -8.67 -9.43 -0.03
CA LYS A 248 -8.30 -8.48 -1.09
C LYS A 248 -8.35 -6.99 -0.68
N LEU A 249 -8.76 -6.68 0.54
CA LEU A 249 -8.70 -5.32 1.11
C LEU A 249 -7.26 -5.08 1.55
N GLY A 250 -6.53 -4.25 0.79
CA GLY A 250 -5.12 -3.96 1.05
C GLY A 250 -4.32 -3.81 -0.24
N ASN A 251 -2.99 -3.70 -0.10
CA ASN A 251 -2.08 -3.42 -1.20
C ASN A 251 -2.03 -4.58 -2.22
N ALA A 252 -2.56 -4.33 -3.42
CA ALA A 252 -2.59 -5.31 -4.50
C ALA A 252 -1.20 -5.62 -5.08
N ARG A 253 -0.23 -4.68 -4.99
CA ARG A 253 1.14 -4.88 -5.47
C ARG A 253 1.85 -5.93 -4.63
N ILE A 254 1.80 -5.80 -3.29
CA ILE A 254 2.36 -6.80 -2.35
C ILE A 254 1.73 -8.17 -2.63
N ARG A 255 0.43 -8.23 -2.80
CA ARG A 255 -0.28 -9.48 -3.03
C ARG A 255 0.13 -10.15 -4.35
N ARG A 256 0.27 -9.38 -5.44
CA ARG A 256 0.79 -9.90 -6.73
C ARG A 256 2.22 -10.40 -6.59
N ALA A 257 3.08 -9.61 -5.97
CA ALA A 257 4.49 -9.91 -5.80
C ALA A 257 4.76 -11.17 -4.97
N LEU A 258 3.87 -11.53 -4.05
CA LEU A 258 4.02 -12.70 -3.20
C LEU A 258 3.56 -14.03 -3.86
N TYR A 259 2.89 -13.97 -5.00
CA TYR A 259 2.30 -15.16 -5.61
C TYR A 259 3.36 -16.18 -6.04
N PHE A 260 4.29 -15.80 -6.90
CA PHE A 260 5.37 -16.70 -7.33
C PHE A 260 6.34 -17.06 -6.20
N PRO A 261 6.79 -16.14 -5.35
CA PRO A 261 7.53 -16.47 -4.13
C PRO A 261 6.87 -17.53 -3.27
N ALA A 262 5.54 -17.48 -3.10
CA ALA A 262 4.82 -18.50 -2.35
C ALA A 262 4.83 -19.88 -3.04
N ILE A 263 4.77 -19.93 -4.36
CA ILE A 263 4.91 -21.17 -5.12
C ILE A 263 6.31 -21.74 -4.95
N THR A 264 7.37 -20.93 -5.11
CA THR A 264 8.75 -21.32 -4.92
C THR A 264 9.02 -21.79 -3.47
N ALA A 265 8.50 -21.05 -2.48
CA ALA A 265 8.65 -21.40 -1.08
C ALA A 265 7.97 -22.74 -0.72
N LYS A 266 6.87 -23.11 -1.36
CA LYS A 266 6.24 -24.44 -1.18
C LYS A 266 7.17 -25.60 -1.59
N LEU A 267 8.15 -25.34 -2.44
CA LEU A 267 9.11 -26.35 -2.90
C LEU A 267 10.41 -26.32 -2.07
N HIS A 268 10.90 -25.14 -1.72
CA HIS A 268 12.26 -24.93 -1.20
C HIS A 268 12.31 -24.45 0.26
N ASN A 269 11.19 -24.02 0.86
CA ASN A 269 11.13 -23.59 2.25
C ASN A 269 10.47 -24.69 3.09
N GLU A 270 11.22 -25.34 3.96
CA GLU A 270 10.75 -26.50 4.75
C GLU A 270 9.51 -26.15 5.60
N VAL A 271 9.49 -24.98 6.24
CA VAL A 271 8.38 -24.52 7.07
C VAL A 271 7.10 -24.36 6.23
N ILE A 272 7.21 -23.78 5.03
CA ILE A 272 6.08 -23.57 4.15
C ILE A 272 5.66 -24.88 3.46
N LYS A 273 6.61 -25.74 3.13
CA LYS A 273 6.37 -27.07 2.57
C LYS A 273 5.54 -27.94 3.51
N GLU A 274 5.94 -28.04 4.77
CA GLU A 274 5.18 -28.80 5.79
C GLU A 274 3.81 -28.15 6.08
N PHE A 275 3.76 -26.82 6.15
CA PHE A 275 2.49 -26.11 6.27
C PHE A 275 1.54 -26.39 5.09
N ALA A 276 2.06 -26.41 3.86
CA ALA A 276 1.28 -26.73 2.66
C ALA A 276 0.78 -28.19 2.63
N LYS A 277 1.61 -29.15 3.05
CA LYS A 277 1.22 -30.56 3.19
C LYS A 277 0.06 -30.71 4.18
N ARG A 278 0.16 -30.07 5.36
CA ARG A 278 -0.91 -30.08 6.37
C ARG A 278 -2.22 -29.51 5.82
N LEU A 279 -2.17 -28.40 5.09
CA LEU A 279 -3.35 -27.78 4.48
C LEU A 279 -3.97 -28.68 3.40
N LYS A 280 -3.15 -29.36 2.59
CA LYS A 280 -3.60 -30.34 1.60
C LYS A 280 -4.33 -31.51 2.27
N LYS A 281 -3.76 -32.06 3.36
CA LYS A 281 -4.39 -33.11 4.15
C LYS A 281 -5.75 -32.67 4.73
N ASN A 282 -5.89 -31.38 5.06
CA ASN A 282 -7.13 -30.79 5.55
C ASN A 282 -8.10 -30.37 4.41
N GLY A 283 -7.94 -30.89 3.19
CA GLY A 283 -8.85 -30.67 2.07
C GLY A 283 -8.83 -29.27 1.46
N LYS A 284 -7.76 -28.47 1.67
CA LYS A 284 -7.66 -27.13 1.05
C LYS A 284 -7.27 -27.23 -0.42
N THR A 285 -7.90 -26.38 -1.25
CA THR A 285 -7.61 -26.33 -2.70
C THR A 285 -6.20 -25.77 -2.95
N PRO A 286 -5.57 -26.07 -4.11
CA PRO A 286 -4.23 -25.57 -4.45
C PRO A 286 -4.10 -24.04 -4.31
N MET A 287 -5.11 -23.28 -4.76
CA MET A 287 -5.10 -21.82 -4.65
C MET A 287 -5.22 -21.33 -3.19
N GLN A 288 -6.03 -21.99 -2.36
CA GLN A 288 -6.10 -21.67 -0.93
C GLN A 288 -4.76 -21.90 -0.23
N ILE A 289 -4.04 -22.97 -0.62
CA ILE A 289 -2.71 -23.27 -0.08
C ILE A 289 -1.70 -22.17 -0.49
N VAL A 290 -1.70 -21.74 -1.75
CA VAL A 290 -0.84 -20.63 -2.21
C VAL A 290 -1.13 -19.34 -1.44
N CYS A 291 -2.40 -18.98 -1.30
CA CYS A 291 -2.79 -17.77 -0.53
C CYS A 291 -2.36 -17.87 0.95
N ALA A 292 -2.45 -19.04 1.55
CA ALA A 292 -2.00 -19.27 2.92
C ALA A 292 -0.46 -19.19 3.02
N ALA A 293 0.27 -19.70 2.01
CA ALA A 293 1.72 -19.60 1.92
C ALA A 293 2.18 -18.15 1.76
N MET A 294 1.49 -17.32 0.94
CA MET A 294 1.76 -15.88 0.82
C MET A 294 1.69 -15.19 2.19
N ARG A 295 0.64 -15.48 2.95
CA ARG A 295 0.49 -14.94 4.31
C ARG A 295 1.60 -15.43 5.23
N LYS A 296 1.95 -16.72 5.20
CA LYS A 296 3.00 -17.30 6.04
C LYS A 296 4.37 -16.69 5.70
N LEU A 297 4.67 -16.44 4.40
CA LEU A 297 5.87 -15.73 3.97
C LEU A 297 5.97 -14.32 4.57
N LEU A 298 4.90 -13.54 4.57
CA LEU A 298 4.90 -12.22 5.22
C LEU A 298 5.13 -12.30 6.71
N HIS A 299 4.56 -13.32 7.38
CA HIS A 299 4.80 -13.52 8.81
C HIS A 299 6.27 -13.87 9.08
N ILE A 300 6.88 -14.70 8.24
CA ILE A 300 8.30 -15.04 8.34
C ILE A 300 9.15 -13.79 8.08
N ALA A 301 8.88 -13.03 7.01
CA ALA A 301 9.57 -11.79 6.68
C ALA A 301 9.53 -10.78 7.84
N PHE A 302 8.35 -10.59 8.45
CA PHE A 302 8.21 -9.77 9.64
C PHE A 302 9.08 -10.27 10.80
N GLY A 303 9.07 -11.56 11.08
CA GLY A 303 9.87 -12.16 12.15
C GLY A 303 11.37 -11.96 11.93
N VAL A 304 11.86 -12.24 10.72
CA VAL A 304 13.25 -12.04 10.31
C VAL A 304 13.70 -10.60 10.51
N LEU A 305 12.93 -9.62 10.03
CA LEU A 305 13.26 -8.20 10.16
C LEU A 305 13.13 -7.70 11.59
N LYS A 306 12.09 -8.11 12.32
CA LYS A 306 11.86 -7.70 13.71
C LYS A 306 12.99 -8.16 14.64
N HIS A 307 13.48 -9.39 14.44
CA HIS A 307 14.54 -9.96 15.27
C HIS A 307 15.94 -9.73 14.70
N LYS A 308 16.06 -9.09 13.53
CA LYS A 308 17.33 -8.85 12.80
C LYS A 308 18.18 -10.11 12.69
N ARG A 309 17.55 -11.25 12.39
CA ARG A 309 18.22 -12.56 12.27
C ARG A 309 17.86 -13.21 10.95
N ALA A 310 18.84 -13.86 10.31
CA ALA A 310 18.60 -14.66 9.13
C ALA A 310 17.50 -15.71 9.38
N PHE A 311 16.84 -16.11 8.31
CA PHE A 311 15.81 -17.15 8.39
C PHE A 311 16.42 -18.46 8.90
N ASP A 312 15.79 -19.02 9.91
CA ASP A 312 16.11 -20.33 10.46
C ASP A 312 14.84 -21.17 10.57
N ALA A 313 14.82 -22.30 9.86
CA ALA A 313 13.67 -23.20 9.84
C ALA A 313 13.43 -23.87 11.22
N SER A 314 14.48 -24.08 12.01
CA SER A 314 14.38 -24.75 13.31
C SER A 314 13.50 -23.96 14.31
N LEU A 315 13.58 -22.64 14.27
CA LEU A 315 12.79 -21.75 15.13
C LEU A 315 11.28 -21.80 14.86
N ALA A 316 10.88 -22.23 13.67
CA ALA A 316 9.46 -22.31 13.30
C ALA A 316 8.80 -23.61 13.75
N PHE A 317 9.57 -24.63 14.14
CA PHE A 317 9.08 -25.92 14.63
C PHE A 317 9.13 -26.02 16.17
N SER A 318 9.77 -25.03 16.83
CA SER A 318 9.93 -24.98 18.30
C SER A 318 8.80 -24.19 19.00
N ALA A 319 7.86 -23.63 18.26
CA ALA A 319 6.70 -22.86 18.72
C ALA A 319 5.41 -23.56 18.25
#